data_17d24afe1310e1dfba46c60726410755
#
_entry.id   17d24afe1310e1dfba46c60726410755
#
_cell.length_a   1.000
_cell.length_b   1.000
_cell.length_c   1.000
_cell.angle_alpha   90.00
_cell.angle_beta   90.00
_cell.angle_gamma   90.00
#
_symmetry.space_group_name_H-M   'P 1'
#
loop_
_entity.id
_entity.type
_entity.pdbx_description
1 polymer ?
#
loop_
_entity_poly.entity_id
_entity_poly.type
_entity_poly.pdbx_seq_one_letter_code
_entity_poly.pdbx_strand_id
1 'polypeptide(L)'
;MRPTSDRVKEAWMSSLGNDILGAKVVDLFAGSGALGLEALSRGAKSVVFVEASSASLRTLKANIELLGSGPEVAVVKRDAMNYIKRAGREDFDIALADPPYGKGYAEALIEAFRDHPFASRLWVEHGKGDLAESLMDHEQRRYGETVISTLEAER
;
A
#
# COMPACT_ATOMS: atom_id res chain seq x y z
N MET A 1 -1.26 -12.25 13.78
CA MET A 1 -1.51 -11.69 12.45
C MET A 1 -2.94 -11.19 12.35
N ARG A 2 -3.12 -10.07 11.74
CA ARG A 2 -4.44 -9.45 11.58
C ARG A 2 -4.78 -9.39 10.09
N PRO A 3 -5.87 -10.01 9.67
CA PRO A 3 -6.30 -9.84 8.29
C PRO A 3 -7.00 -8.49 8.11
N THR A 4 -6.75 -7.84 6.99
CA THR A 4 -7.50 -6.65 6.61
C THR A 4 -8.92 -7.11 6.23
N SER A 5 -9.92 -6.57 6.89
CA SER A 5 -11.29 -6.97 6.59
C SER A 5 -11.73 -6.45 5.21
N ASP A 6 -12.67 -7.14 4.59
CA ASP A 6 -13.23 -6.70 3.31
C ASP A 6 -13.83 -5.31 3.41
N ARG A 7 -14.44 -5.00 4.54
CA ARG A 7 -15.02 -3.68 4.80
C ARG A 7 -13.96 -2.57 4.75
N VAL A 8 -12.78 -2.82 5.36
CA VAL A 8 -11.70 -1.83 5.36
C VAL A 8 -11.12 -1.67 3.97
N LYS A 9 -10.95 -2.77 3.23
CA LYS A 9 -10.48 -2.70 1.84
C LYS A 9 -11.43 -1.91 0.96
N GLU A 10 -12.73 -2.12 1.10
CA GLU A 10 -13.71 -1.34 0.37
C GLU A 10 -13.63 0.14 0.72
N ALA A 11 -13.43 0.46 2.00
CA ALA A 11 -13.27 1.84 2.44
C ALA A 11 -12.03 2.49 1.82
N TRP A 12 -10.91 1.76 1.73
CA TRP A 12 -9.71 2.25 1.05
C TRP A 12 -10.02 2.63 -0.39
N MET A 13 -10.61 1.68 -1.12
CA MET A 13 -10.85 1.85 -2.55
C MET A 13 -11.89 2.92 -2.82
N SER A 14 -12.93 2.99 -2.00
CA SER A 14 -13.94 4.04 -2.13
C SER A 14 -13.36 5.43 -1.87
N SER A 15 -12.46 5.53 -0.90
CA SER A 15 -11.80 6.80 -0.57
C SER A 15 -10.85 7.23 -1.68
N LEU A 16 -10.17 6.28 -2.33
CA LEU A 16 -9.32 6.59 -3.48
C LEU A 16 -10.15 7.00 -4.69
N GLY A 17 -11.35 6.41 -4.83
CA GLY A 17 -12.28 6.76 -5.90
C GLY A 17 -11.67 6.76 -7.28
N ASN A 18 -11.86 7.84 -8.02
CA ASN A 18 -11.35 7.96 -9.39
C ASN A 18 -9.84 8.14 -9.47
N ASP A 19 -9.16 8.40 -8.36
CA ASP A 19 -7.70 8.57 -8.36
C ASP A 19 -6.98 7.27 -8.74
N ILE A 20 -7.67 6.14 -8.61
CA ILE A 20 -7.13 4.84 -9.00
C ILE A 20 -7.13 4.64 -10.52
N LEU A 21 -8.06 5.28 -11.24
CA LEU A 21 -8.16 5.12 -12.69
C LEU A 21 -6.88 5.58 -13.37
N GLY A 22 -6.23 4.66 -14.08
CA GLY A 22 -5.00 4.95 -14.79
C GLY A 22 -3.77 5.12 -13.92
N ALA A 23 -3.88 4.88 -12.61
CA ALA A 23 -2.78 5.10 -11.68
C ALA A 23 -1.72 3.99 -11.76
N LYS A 24 -0.46 4.40 -11.56
CA LYS A 24 0.65 3.47 -11.32
C LYS A 24 0.71 3.26 -9.80
N VAL A 25 0.52 2.02 -9.38
CA VAL A 25 0.39 1.67 -7.96
C VAL A 25 1.52 0.75 -7.51
N VAL A 26 2.03 0.97 -6.30
CA VAL A 26 2.88 -0.01 -5.63
C VAL A 26 2.15 -0.51 -4.38
N ASP A 27 2.09 -1.84 -4.23
CA ASP A 27 1.48 -2.50 -3.08
C ASP A 27 2.61 -3.01 -2.20
N LEU A 28 2.95 -2.23 -1.18
CA LEU A 28 4.01 -2.55 -0.24
C LEU A 28 3.44 -3.50 0.83
N PHE A 29 4.24 -4.49 1.25
CA PHE A 29 3.76 -5.54 2.15
C PHE A 29 2.57 -6.27 1.53
N ALA A 30 2.71 -6.65 0.27
CA ALA A 30 1.58 -7.10 -0.54
C ALA A 30 0.84 -8.34 -0.02
N GLY A 31 1.53 -9.26 0.65
CA GLY A 31 0.89 -10.48 1.15
C GLY A 31 0.26 -11.27 0.02
N SER A 32 -1.04 -11.53 0.12
CA SER A 32 -1.81 -12.21 -0.93
C SER A 32 -2.12 -11.31 -2.13
N GLY A 33 -1.84 -10.02 -2.03
CA GLY A 33 -2.08 -9.05 -3.09
C GLY A 33 -3.47 -8.44 -3.11
N ALA A 34 -4.24 -8.60 -2.05
CA ALA A 34 -5.64 -8.17 -2.04
C ALA A 34 -5.83 -6.69 -2.40
N LEU A 35 -5.02 -5.79 -1.84
CA LEU A 35 -5.14 -4.37 -2.13
C LEU A 35 -4.79 -4.03 -3.58
N GLY A 36 -3.63 -4.50 -4.05
CA GLY A 36 -3.20 -4.22 -5.43
C GLY A 36 -4.11 -4.85 -6.47
N LEU A 37 -4.63 -6.06 -6.19
CA LEU A 37 -5.57 -6.72 -7.09
C LEU A 37 -6.89 -5.96 -7.17
N GLU A 38 -7.36 -5.44 -6.05
CA GLU A 38 -8.56 -4.62 -6.04
C GLU A 38 -8.32 -3.32 -6.82
N ALA A 39 -7.14 -2.72 -6.68
CA ALA A 39 -6.78 -1.53 -7.44
C ALA A 39 -6.84 -1.80 -8.95
N LEU A 40 -6.32 -2.96 -9.40
CA LEU A 40 -6.40 -3.34 -10.80
C LEU A 40 -7.84 -3.47 -11.26
N SER A 41 -8.70 -4.10 -10.45
CA SER A 41 -10.10 -4.28 -10.80
C SER A 41 -10.85 -2.95 -10.91
N ARG A 42 -10.35 -1.92 -10.27
CA ARG A 42 -10.93 -0.56 -10.31
C ARG A 42 -10.26 0.36 -11.32
N GLY A 43 -9.38 -0.17 -12.14
CA GLY A 43 -8.84 0.57 -13.27
C GLY A 43 -7.42 1.11 -13.13
N ALA A 44 -6.64 0.65 -12.16
CA ALA A 44 -5.23 1.02 -12.08
C ALA A 44 -4.52 0.59 -13.37
N LYS A 45 -3.60 1.40 -13.84
CA LYS A 45 -2.83 1.11 -15.04
C LYS A 45 -1.84 -0.03 -14.81
N SER A 46 -1.18 -0.01 -13.66
CA SER A 46 -0.17 -1.00 -13.33
C SER A 46 -0.05 -1.14 -11.80
N VAL A 47 0.39 -2.31 -11.36
CA VAL A 47 0.70 -2.53 -9.95
C VAL A 47 2.01 -3.28 -9.83
N VAL A 48 2.89 -2.78 -8.97
CA VAL A 48 4.08 -3.50 -8.52
C VAL A 48 3.76 -4.04 -7.13
N PHE A 49 3.85 -5.35 -6.98
CA PHE A 49 3.65 -6.01 -5.69
C PHE A 49 5.01 -6.26 -5.05
N VAL A 50 5.24 -5.75 -3.86
CA VAL A 50 6.49 -5.93 -3.12
C VAL A 50 6.20 -6.81 -1.91
N GLU A 51 6.84 -7.96 -1.85
CA GLU A 51 6.62 -8.94 -0.79
C GLU A 51 7.91 -9.72 -0.51
N ALA A 52 8.26 -9.90 0.76
CA ALA A 52 9.47 -10.60 1.15
C ALA A 52 9.26 -12.10 1.40
N SER A 53 8.06 -12.50 1.81
CA SER A 53 7.76 -13.88 2.21
C SER A 53 7.55 -14.80 1.01
N SER A 54 8.32 -15.87 0.91
CA SER A 54 8.16 -16.85 -0.17
C SER A 54 6.79 -17.50 -0.15
N ALA A 55 6.24 -17.76 1.05
CA ALA A 55 4.90 -18.35 1.19
C ALA A 55 3.83 -17.41 0.65
N SER A 56 3.91 -16.14 1.03
CA SER A 56 2.97 -15.13 0.54
C SER A 56 3.09 -14.94 -0.98
N LEU A 57 4.31 -14.99 -1.51
CA LEU A 57 4.53 -14.86 -2.95
C LEU A 57 3.85 -15.95 -3.76
N ARG A 58 3.83 -17.17 -3.24
CA ARG A 58 3.12 -18.27 -3.92
C ARG A 58 1.62 -17.96 -4.04
N THR A 59 1.02 -17.52 -2.95
CA THR A 59 -0.40 -17.13 -2.94
C THR A 59 -0.65 -15.93 -3.85
N LEU A 60 0.21 -14.93 -3.79
CA LEU A 60 0.12 -13.75 -4.62
C LEU A 60 0.15 -14.10 -6.12
N LYS A 61 1.12 -14.91 -6.52
CA LYS A 61 1.26 -15.33 -7.92
C LYS A 61 0.04 -16.10 -8.41
N ALA A 62 -0.51 -16.99 -7.58
CA ALA A 62 -1.72 -17.72 -7.91
C ALA A 62 -2.90 -16.78 -8.09
N ASN A 63 -3.04 -15.78 -7.21
CA ASN A 63 -4.11 -14.80 -7.31
C ASN A 63 -3.98 -13.93 -8.57
N ILE A 64 -2.76 -13.56 -8.92
CA ILE A 64 -2.51 -12.78 -10.15
C ILE A 64 -2.89 -13.59 -11.39
N GLU A 65 -2.58 -14.88 -11.42
CA GLU A 65 -2.94 -15.74 -12.55
C GLU A 65 -4.45 -15.77 -12.80
N LEU A 66 -5.26 -15.65 -11.74
CA LEU A 66 -6.72 -15.64 -11.87
C LEU A 66 -7.25 -14.42 -12.61
N LEU A 67 -6.47 -13.33 -12.69
CA LEU A 67 -6.88 -12.15 -13.44
C LEU A 67 -6.76 -12.34 -14.97
N GLY A 68 -5.90 -13.25 -15.38
CA GLY A 68 -5.59 -13.41 -16.79
C GLY A 68 -4.65 -12.33 -17.31
N SER A 69 -4.62 -12.14 -18.61
CA SER A 69 -3.76 -11.16 -19.27
C SER A 69 -4.45 -9.80 -19.38
N GLY A 70 -3.68 -8.73 -19.49
CA GLY A 70 -4.17 -7.37 -19.73
C GLY A 70 -3.49 -6.33 -18.84
N PRO A 71 -3.70 -6.33 -17.52
CA PRO A 71 -3.06 -5.34 -16.66
C PRO A 71 -1.55 -5.53 -16.60
N GLU A 72 -0.83 -4.44 -16.44
CA GLU A 72 0.62 -4.51 -16.19
C GLU A 72 0.86 -4.82 -14.72
N VAL A 73 1.52 -5.95 -14.47
CA VAL A 73 1.78 -6.43 -13.12
C VAL A 73 3.24 -6.86 -13.01
N ALA A 74 3.91 -6.44 -11.94
CA ALA A 74 5.23 -6.90 -11.61
C ALA A 74 5.24 -7.37 -10.16
N VAL A 75 5.99 -8.43 -9.88
CA VAL A 75 6.17 -8.96 -8.52
C VAL A 75 7.63 -8.86 -8.15
N VAL A 76 7.93 -8.21 -7.04
CA VAL A 76 9.28 -8.02 -6.56
C VAL A 76 9.43 -8.70 -5.20
N LYS A 77 10.32 -9.70 -5.13
CA LYS A 77 10.63 -10.34 -3.86
C LYS A 77 11.69 -9.52 -3.15
N ARG A 78 11.24 -8.67 -2.24
CA ARG A 78 12.14 -7.78 -1.50
C ARG A 78 11.43 -7.28 -0.25
N ASP A 79 12.22 -6.93 0.75
CA ASP A 79 11.72 -6.20 1.91
C ASP A 79 11.20 -4.83 1.46
N ALA A 80 10.00 -4.47 1.90
CA ALA A 80 9.37 -3.22 1.49
C ALA A 80 10.18 -1.99 1.89
N MET A 81 10.74 -1.98 3.09
CA MET A 81 11.53 -0.85 3.56
C MET A 81 12.82 -0.67 2.76
N ASN A 82 13.37 -1.78 2.26
CA ASN A 82 14.53 -1.73 1.38
C ASN A 82 14.14 -1.23 -0.01
N TYR A 83 13.01 -1.69 -0.51
CA TYR A 83 12.52 -1.31 -1.84
C TYR A 83 12.31 0.20 -1.97
N ILE A 84 11.69 0.82 -0.98
CA ILE A 84 11.36 2.26 -1.05
C ILE A 84 12.59 3.16 -1.07
N LYS A 85 13.72 2.67 -0.63
CA LYS A 85 14.98 3.46 -0.66
C LYS A 85 15.40 3.84 -2.07
N ARG A 86 14.98 3.06 -3.06
CA ARG A 86 15.35 3.27 -4.48
C ARG A 86 14.19 3.79 -5.32
N ALA A 87 13.00 3.88 -4.75
CA ALA A 87 11.85 4.38 -5.47
C ALA A 87 11.78 5.90 -5.34
N GLY A 88 11.47 6.58 -6.43
CA GLY A 88 11.29 8.02 -6.46
C GLY A 88 9.83 8.38 -6.57
N ARG A 89 9.54 9.63 -6.26
CA ARG A 89 8.17 10.16 -6.27
C ARG A 89 7.45 9.91 -7.60
N GLU A 90 8.18 9.95 -8.71
CA GLU A 90 7.59 9.85 -10.05
C GLU A 90 7.36 8.41 -10.49
N ASP A 91 7.87 7.44 -9.74
CA ASP A 91 7.71 6.04 -10.11
C ASP A 91 6.30 5.54 -9.92
N PHE A 92 5.58 6.07 -8.95
CA PHE A 92 4.22 5.65 -8.62
C PHE A 92 3.33 6.84 -8.29
N ASP A 93 2.07 6.74 -8.70
CA ASP A 93 1.06 7.72 -8.30
C ASP A 93 0.58 7.45 -6.87
N ILE A 94 0.45 6.17 -6.52
CA ILE A 94 -0.08 5.75 -5.23
C ILE A 94 0.73 4.58 -4.68
N ALA A 95 1.14 4.70 -3.41
CA ALA A 95 1.71 3.60 -2.65
C ALA A 95 0.67 3.17 -1.61
N LEU A 96 0.34 1.88 -1.61
CA LEU A 96 -0.56 1.27 -0.64
C LEU A 96 0.28 0.40 0.29
N ALA A 97 0.05 0.47 1.59
CA ALA A 97 0.80 -0.33 2.54
C ALA A 97 -0.10 -0.84 3.66
N ASP A 98 -0.07 -2.14 3.89
CA ASP A 98 -0.76 -2.79 5.00
C ASP A 98 0.25 -3.61 5.80
N PRO A 99 1.18 -2.93 6.51
CA PRO A 99 2.23 -3.63 7.24
C PRO A 99 1.70 -4.28 8.52
N PRO A 100 2.45 -5.22 9.09
CA PRO A 100 2.08 -5.78 10.39
C PRO A 100 1.97 -4.69 11.45
N TYR A 101 0.96 -4.80 12.32
CA TYR A 101 0.76 -3.85 13.42
C TYR A 101 1.81 -4.04 14.52
N GLY A 102 2.09 -2.96 15.24
CA GLY A 102 2.90 -3.01 16.46
C GLY A 102 4.39 -3.22 16.25
N LYS A 103 4.88 -3.14 15.02
CA LYS A 103 6.31 -3.34 14.72
C LYS A 103 7.01 -2.08 14.22
N GLY A 104 6.33 -0.94 14.27
CA GLY A 104 6.92 0.33 13.87
C GLY A 104 6.99 0.60 12.39
N TYR A 105 6.43 -0.27 11.55
CA TYR A 105 6.49 -0.08 10.09
C TYR A 105 5.73 1.15 9.62
N ALA A 106 4.55 1.41 10.18
CA ALA A 106 3.77 2.57 9.77
C ALA A 106 4.52 3.88 10.03
N GLU A 107 5.13 4.01 11.22
CA GLU A 107 5.95 5.18 11.52
C GLU A 107 7.12 5.31 10.56
N ALA A 108 7.83 4.20 10.33
CA ALA A 108 8.99 4.20 9.45
C ALA A 108 8.62 4.58 8.02
N LEU A 109 7.48 4.10 7.52
CA LEU A 109 6.99 4.44 6.19
C LEU A 109 6.65 5.92 6.08
N ILE A 110 5.97 6.48 7.08
CA ILE A 110 5.59 7.88 7.08
C ILE A 110 6.82 8.78 7.15
N GLU A 111 7.76 8.45 8.04
CA GLU A 111 9.01 9.21 8.15
C GLU A 111 9.80 9.16 6.85
N ALA A 112 9.93 7.98 6.25
CA ALA A 112 10.64 7.82 4.98
C ALA A 112 9.96 8.61 3.86
N PHE A 113 8.63 8.59 3.81
CA PHE A 113 7.87 9.30 2.79
C PHE A 113 8.05 10.81 2.89
N ARG A 114 8.06 11.34 4.12
CA ARG A 114 8.27 12.76 4.35
C ARG A 114 9.68 13.21 4.00
N ASP A 115 10.65 12.37 4.33
CA ASP A 115 12.05 12.67 4.08
C ASP A 115 12.41 12.53 2.60
N HIS A 116 11.91 11.47 1.97
CA HIS A 116 12.21 11.15 0.58
C HIS A 116 11.02 10.42 -0.06
N PRO A 117 10.06 11.15 -0.64
CA PRO A 117 8.85 10.53 -1.18
C PRO A 117 9.17 9.47 -2.23
N PHE A 118 8.52 8.32 -2.10
CA PHE A 118 8.66 7.19 -3.03
C PHE A 118 7.42 6.97 -3.90
N ALA A 119 6.46 7.89 -3.82
CA ALA A 119 5.24 7.92 -4.62
C ALA A 119 4.65 9.32 -4.48
N SER A 120 3.65 9.67 -5.29
CA SER A 120 2.95 10.95 -5.13
C SER A 120 2.07 10.95 -3.88
N ARG A 121 1.51 9.78 -3.56
CA ARG A 121 0.67 9.60 -2.35
C ARG A 121 1.03 8.32 -1.64
N LEU A 122 0.89 8.34 -0.31
CA LEU A 122 1.02 7.14 0.52
C LEU A 122 -0.27 6.92 1.30
N TRP A 123 -0.81 5.72 1.22
CA TRP A 123 -1.93 5.27 2.03
C TRP A 123 -1.46 4.09 2.86
N VAL A 124 -1.45 4.24 4.18
CA VAL A 124 -0.95 3.19 5.06
C VAL A 124 -1.98 2.85 6.14
N GLU A 125 -2.23 1.54 6.29
CA GLU A 125 -3.09 1.02 7.35
C GLU A 125 -2.24 0.71 8.58
N HIS A 126 -2.73 1.07 9.74
CA HIS A 126 -2.06 0.78 11.01
C HIS A 126 -3.07 0.70 12.15
N GLY A 127 -2.63 0.25 13.31
CA GLY A 127 -3.47 0.21 14.48
C GLY A 127 -3.60 1.57 15.14
N LYS A 128 -4.67 1.74 15.87
CA LYS A 128 -4.88 2.91 16.70
C LYS A 128 -3.76 2.94 17.75
N GLY A 129 -3.03 4.03 17.82
CA GLY A 129 -1.91 4.16 18.75
C GLY A 129 -0.55 3.71 18.21
N ASP A 130 -0.48 3.23 16.98
CA ASP A 130 0.79 2.82 16.38
C ASP A 130 1.67 4.01 15.95
N LEU A 131 1.12 5.22 15.90
CA LEU A 131 1.88 6.40 15.50
C LEU A 131 2.15 7.33 16.69
N ALA A 132 3.36 7.88 16.73
CA ALA A 132 3.67 8.96 17.64
C ALA A 132 2.86 10.21 17.27
N GLU A 133 2.47 11.00 18.25
CA GLU A 133 1.68 12.21 18.06
C GLU A 133 2.31 13.16 17.04
N SER A 134 3.64 13.25 17.05
CA SER A 134 4.39 14.12 16.13
C SER A 134 4.23 13.71 14.66
N LEU A 135 3.74 12.51 14.38
CA LEU A 135 3.53 12.03 13.02
C LEU A 135 2.06 12.08 12.60
N MET A 136 1.18 12.67 13.41
CA MET A 136 -0.26 12.64 13.17
C MET A 136 -0.82 13.90 12.51
N ASP A 137 0.01 14.72 11.89
CA ASP A 137 -0.41 15.96 11.23
C ASP A 137 -0.79 15.74 9.75
N HIS A 138 -1.51 14.67 9.48
CA HIS A 138 -1.97 14.31 8.14
C HIS A 138 -3.41 13.80 8.21
N GLU A 139 -4.00 13.54 7.06
CA GLU A 139 -5.37 13.02 7.00
C GLU A 139 -5.40 11.58 7.51
N GLN A 140 -6.37 11.28 8.37
CA GLN A 140 -6.60 9.94 8.90
C GLN A 140 -8.08 9.59 8.86
N ARG A 141 -8.37 8.31 8.60
CA ARG A 141 -9.72 7.75 8.66
C ARG A 141 -9.70 6.56 9.61
N ARG A 142 -10.67 6.51 10.51
CA ARG A 142 -10.75 5.45 11.52
C ARG A 142 -11.87 4.48 11.23
N TYR A 143 -11.59 3.20 11.41
CA TYR A 143 -12.54 2.10 11.27
C TYR A 143 -12.34 1.17 12.47
N GLY A 144 -12.97 1.52 13.63
CA GLY A 144 -12.72 0.80 14.89
C GLY A 144 -11.29 0.99 15.37
N GLU A 145 -10.54 -0.09 15.51
CA GLU A 145 -9.14 -0.07 15.92
C GLU A 145 -8.18 0.12 14.73
N THR A 146 -8.71 0.14 13.53
CA THR A 146 -7.91 0.32 12.31
C THR A 146 -7.93 1.77 11.87
N VAL A 147 -6.77 2.29 11.50
CA VAL A 147 -6.63 3.65 10.97
C VAL A 147 -5.97 3.58 9.60
N ILE A 148 -6.46 4.39 8.67
CA ILE A 148 -5.80 4.60 7.39
C ILE A 148 -5.26 6.02 7.37
N SER A 149 -3.93 6.15 7.28
CA SER A 149 -3.27 7.44 7.16
C SER A 149 -2.96 7.73 5.71
N THR A 150 -3.24 8.94 5.27
CA THR A 150 -3.05 9.37 3.88
C THR A 150 -2.13 10.59 3.84
N LEU A 151 -1.07 10.48 3.05
CA LEU A 151 -0.10 11.56 2.89
C LEU A 151 0.10 11.86 1.41
N GLU A 152 0.34 13.14 1.10
CA GLU A 152 0.71 13.56 -0.24
C GLU A 152 2.13 14.10 -0.21
N ALA A 153 2.88 13.81 -1.27
CA ALA A 153 4.24 14.33 -1.40
C ALA A 153 4.18 15.84 -1.59
N GLU A 154 5.05 16.57 -0.93
CA GLU A 154 5.18 18.00 -1.12
C GLU A 154 5.83 18.28 -2.48
N ARG A 155 5.44 19.37 -3.09
CA ARG A 155 5.97 19.79 -4.39
C ARG A 155 7.32 20.48 -4.25
#